data_855e3df68cde8b5d9ca08afaf116b32b
#
_entry.id   855e3df68cde8b5d9ca08afaf116b32b
#
_cell.length_a   1.000
_cell.length_b   1.000
_cell.length_c   1.000
_cell.angle_alpha   90.00
_cell.angle_beta   90.00
_cell.angle_gamma   90.00
#
_symmetry.space_group_name_H-M   'P 1'
#
loop_
_entity.id
_entity.type
_entity.pdbx_description
1 polymer ?
#
loop_
_entity_poly.entity_id
_entity_poly.type
_entity_poly.pdbx_seq_one_letter_code
_entity_poly.pdbx_strand_id
1 'polypeptide(L)'
;MDSLTLLYDCKTKVLQRFFIAKNNKRKHRFLHVPPKEPKYLQKAQLIWNFIESGTDDNLGGGIYWCEQRKESKNTCSNAPGSVFALKLFEATKDSAYFVKGQRLYEWTQTNLQDSTDYLYFDNINLNGKVDKAKFAYNSGQMMQSASLLYQFTGQEKYLTDAQNIAKGCHNYFFQDYTPENGEPFKLLKKGDVWFIAVMLRGFIELYQADKNETYLDSFSKSLDYAWGHARDEKGLFNTDFSGKTQDNRRWLLTQAAMVEMYARLAAIK
;
A
#
# COMPACT_ATOMS: atom_id res chain seq x y z
N MET A 1 -35.22 -5.15 -1.77
CA MET A 1 -34.26 -4.18 -2.35
C MET A 1 -32.96 -4.94 -2.53
N ASP A 2 -32.64 -5.27 -3.78
CA ASP A 2 -31.52 -6.15 -4.10
C ASP A 2 -30.17 -5.51 -3.78
N SER A 3 -29.23 -6.33 -3.30
CA SER A 3 -27.85 -5.91 -2.98
C SER A 3 -27.13 -5.23 -4.16
N LEU A 4 -27.55 -5.53 -5.40
CA LEU A 4 -27.09 -4.90 -6.64
C LEU A 4 -27.54 -3.44 -6.77
N THR A 5 -28.77 -3.13 -6.36
CA THR A 5 -29.32 -1.77 -6.37
C THR A 5 -28.58 -0.90 -5.34
N LEU A 6 -28.20 -1.49 -4.18
CA LEU A 6 -27.39 -0.79 -3.16
C LEU A 6 -25.96 -0.49 -3.64
N LEU A 7 -25.32 -1.43 -4.36
CA LEU A 7 -23.99 -1.24 -4.94
C LEU A 7 -24.01 -0.22 -6.09
N TYR A 8 -25.05 -0.25 -6.93
CA TYR A 8 -25.22 0.73 -8.02
C TYR A 8 -25.53 2.12 -7.48
N ASP A 9 -26.37 2.22 -6.46
CA ASP A 9 -26.73 3.48 -5.80
C ASP A 9 -25.54 4.07 -4.99
N CYS A 10 -24.78 3.22 -4.33
CA CYS A 10 -23.53 3.61 -3.66
C CYS A 10 -22.49 4.12 -4.66
N LYS A 11 -22.34 3.47 -5.82
CA LYS A 11 -21.44 3.87 -6.89
C LYS A 11 -21.86 5.20 -7.53
N THR A 12 -23.13 5.35 -7.84
CA THR A 12 -23.67 6.59 -8.44
C THR A 12 -23.59 7.75 -7.46
N LYS A 13 -23.89 7.53 -6.18
CA LYS A 13 -23.78 8.56 -5.13
C LYS A 13 -22.33 8.88 -4.77
N VAL A 14 -21.42 7.90 -4.77
CA VAL A 14 -19.98 8.13 -4.58
C VAL A 14 -19.43 8.91 -5.77
N LEU A 15 -19.70 8.50 -7.01
CA LEU A 15 -19.25 9.20 -8.22
C LEU A 15 -19.91 10.58 -8.35
N GLN A 16 -21.20 10.74 -8.06
CA GLN A 16 -21.85 12.04 -8.07
C GLN A 16 -21.29 12.98 -6.98
N ARG A 17 -21.01 12.48 -5.77
CA ARG A 17 -20.34 13.29 -4.74
C ARG A 17 -18.91 13.67 -5.14
N PHE A 18 -18.18 12.83 -5.86
CA PHE A 18 -16.88 13.17 -6.42
C PHE A 18 -17.01 14.20 -7.57
N PHE A 19 -18.01 14.10 -8.42
CA PHE A 19 -18.27 15.09 -9.49
C PHE A 19 -18.69 16.47 -8.92
N ILE A 20 -19.48 16.49 -7.85
CA ILE A 20 -19.89 17.74 -7.17
C ILE A 20 -18.71 18.35 -6.40
N ALA A 21 -17.82 17.52 -5.84
CA ALA A 21 -16.60 18.01 -5.18
C ALA A 21 -15.60 18.64 -6.16
N LYS A 22 -15.61 18.25 -7.44
CA LYS A 22 -14.75 18.83 -8.49
C LYS A 22 -15.04 20.31 -8.77
N ASN A 23 -16.27 20.77 -8.50
CA ASN A 23 -16.68 22.17 -8.71
C ASN A 23 -16.52 23.07 -7.47
N ASN A 24 -16.14 22.50 -6.33
CA ASN A 24 -15.89 23.27 -5.12
C ASN A 24 -14.41 23.26 -4.78
N LYS A 25 -13.78 24.44 -4.69
CA LYS A 25 -12.35 24.68 -4.35
C LYS A 25 -11.92 24.14 -2.94
N ARG A 26 -12.44 22.98 -2.50
CA ARG A 26 -12.06 22.31 -1.25
C ARG A 26 -11.23 21.07 -1.54
N LYS A 27 -10.13 21.23 -2.29
CA LYS A 27 -9.31 20.16 -2.89
C LYS A 27 -8.45 19.32 -1.93
N HIS A 28 -8.45 19.51 -0.62
CA HIS A 28 -7.46 18.87 0.25
C HIS A 28 -8.00 18.18 1.51
N ARG A 29 -9.30 17.82 1.59
CA ARG A 29 -9.89 17.46 2.88
C ARG A 29 -10.21 15.99 3.11
N PHE A 30 -10.03 15.11 2.13
CA PHE A 30 -10.41 13.69 2.29
C PHE A 30 -9.28 12.71 2.64
N LEU A 31 -8.01 13.09 2.46
CA LEU A 31 -6.86 12.24 2.79
C LEU A 31 -6.24 12.54 4.17
N HIS A 32 -6.53 13.70 4.74
CA HIS A 32 -6.03 14.11 6.05
C HIS A 32 -7.12 14.81 6.87
N VAL A 33 -8.10 14.03 7.31
CA VAL A 33 -8.78 14.41 8.55
C VAL A 33 -8.16 13.51 9.63
N PRO A 34 -7.18 13.98 10.41
CA PRO A 34 -6.84 13.27 11.62
C PRO A 34 -8.14 13.11 12.39
N PRO A 35 -8.48 11.95 12.89
CA PRO A 35 -9.63 11.81 13.74
C PRO A 35 -9.44 12.76 14.91
N LYS A 36 -10.18 13.87 14.91
CA LYS A 36 -10.16 14.88 15.98
C LYS A 36 -10.69 14.34 17.30
N GLU A 37 -11.13 13.07 17.30
CA GLU A 37 -11.68 12.43 18.47
C GLU A 37 -10.58 11.69 19.23
N PRO A 38 -10.30 12.07 20.47
CA PRO A 38 -9.26 11.46 21.31
C PRO A 38 -9.34 9.94 21.39
N LYS A 39 -10.56 9.38 21.31
CA LYS A 39 -10.80 7.92 21.35
C LYS A 39 -10.06 7.15 20.27
N TYR A 40 -9.91 7.71 19.04
CA TYR A 40 -9.20 7.02 17.96
C TYR A 40 -7.69 7.03 18.20
N LEU A 41 -7.15 8.13 18.71
CA LEU A 41 -5.73 8.20 19.08
C LEU A 41 -5.41 7.22 20.21
N GLN A 42 -6.26 7.16 21.25
CA GLN A 42 -6.10 6.19 22.35
C GLN A 42 -6.10 4.74 21.82
N LYS A 43 -6.99 4.41 20.86
CA LYS A 43 -7.00 3.08 20.24
C LYS A 43 -5.74 2.82 19.41
N ALA A 44 -5.26 3.80 18.68
CA ALA A 44 -4.01 3.68 17.93
C ALA A 44 -2.82 3.46 18.87
N GLN A 45 -2.75 4.18 19.99
CA GLN A 45 -1.70 3.98 20.99
C GLN A 45 -1.76 2.60 21.66
N LEU A 46 -2.98 2.11 21.95
CA LEU A 46 -3.16 0.75 22.44
C LEU A 46 -2.68 -0.31 21.45
N ILE A 47 -2.99 -0.14 20.16
CA ILE A 47 -2.49 -1.02 19.09
C ILE A 47 -0.97 -0.94 18.99
N TRP A 48 -0.40 0.25 19.13
CA TRP A 48 1.05 0.41 19.13
C TRP A 48 1.73 -0.36 20.26
N ASN A 49 1.20 -0.31 21.48
CA ASN A 49 1.73 -1.06 22.62
C ASN A 49 1.74 -2.57 22.34
N PHE A 50 0.71 -3.09 21.67
CA PHE A 50 0.67 -4.48 21.23
C PHE A 50 1.73 -4.78 20.15
N ILE A 51 1.89 -3.91 19.16
CA ILE A 51 2.93 -4.07 18.12
C ILE A 51 4.32 -4.09 18.75
N GLU A 52 4.57 -3.19 19.70
CA GLU A 52 5.85 -3.07 20.37
C GLU A 52 6.19 -4.28 21.25
N SER A 53 5.17 -4.94 21.85
CA SER A 53 5.38 -6.17 22.62
C SER A 53 5.93 -7.33 21.80
N GLY A 54 5.74 -7.30 20.48
CA GLY A 54 6.28 -8.28 19.52
C GLY A 54 7.74 -8.06 19.12
N THR A 55 8.48 -7.18 19.80
CA THR A 55 9.90 -6.88 19.53
C THR A 55 10.83 -7.49 20.57
N ASP A 56 12.06 -7.80 20.18
CA ASP A 56 13.19 -8.11 21.06
C ASP A 56 14.52 -7.82 20.32
N ASP A 57 15.65 -8.12 20.97
CA ASP A 57 16.98 -7.86 20.42
C ASP A 57 17.51 -8.95 19.48
N ASN A 58 16.77 -10.06 19.29
CA ASN A 58 17.17 -11.08 18.34
C ASN A 58 17.25 -10.50 16.92
N LEU A 59 18.28 -10.82 16.17
CA LEU A 59 18.60 -10.26 14.86
C LEU A 59 18.78 -8.72 14.88
N GLY A 60 19.11 -8.13 16.01
CA GLY A 60 19.30 -6.70 16.17
C GLY A 60 18.01 -5.87 16.21
N GLY A 61 16.86 -6.47 16.53
CA GLY A 61 15.56 -5.80 16.61
C GLY A 61 14.50 -6.41 15.71
N GLY A 62 13.50 -5.59 15.36
CA GLY A 62 12.39 -6.00 14.48
C GLY A 62 11.25 -6.73 15.19
N ILE A 63 10.11 -6.81 14.52
CA ILE A 63 8.85 -7.36 15.02
C ILE A 63 8.66 -8.79 14.51
N TYR A 64 8.31 -9.72 15.40
CA TYR A 64 7.93 -11.08 15.05
C TYR A 64 6.64 -11.13 14.24
N TRP A 65 6.53 -12.10 13.33
CA TRP A 65 5.28 -12.38 12.63
C TRP A 65 4.20 -12.93 13.55
N CYS A 66 4.61 -13.78 14.49
CA CYS A 66 3.70 -14.41 15.46
C CYS A 66 4.38 -14.44 16.84
N GLU A 67 3.75 -13.80 17.82
CA GLU A 67 4.29 -13.73 19.18
C GLU A 67 4.28 -15.09 19.90
N GLN A 68 3.27 -15.93 19.64
CA GLN A 68 3.16 -17.27 20.22
C GLN A 68 4.18 -18.26 19.63
N ARG A 69 4.73 -17.92 18.45
CA ARG A 69 5.75 -18.72 17.75
C ARG A 69 6.79 -17.77 17.18
N LYS A 70 7.79 -17.44 18.00
CA LYS A 70 8.86 -16.52 17.65
C LYS A 70 9.87 -17.17 16.70
N GLU A 71 9.44 -17.52 15.48
CA GLU A 71 10.24 -18.24 14.49
C GLU A 71 10.86 -17.34 13.44
N SER A 72 10.19 -16.24 13.09
CA SER A 72 10.63 -15.31 12.04
C SER A 72 10.20 -13.89 12.30
N LYS A 73 10.96 -12.96 11.74
CA LYS A 73 10.63 -11.54 11.65
C LYS A 73 10.37 -11.18 10.18
N ASN A 74 9.16 -10.71 9.89
CA ASN A 74 8.66 -10.57 8.54
C ASN A 74 8.57 -9.11 8.12
N THR A 75 8.77 -8.84 6.83
CA THR A 75 8.54 -7.50 6.25
C THR A 75 7.11 -7.04 6.50
N CYS A 76 6.12 -7.93 6.40
CA CYS A 76 4.71 -7.60 6.63
C CYS A 76 4.36 -7.20 8.07
N SER A 77 5.24 -7.43 9.04
CA SER A 77 5.10 -6.91 10.40
C SER A 77 5.85 -5.61 10.59
N ASN A 78 7.09 -5.54 10.10
CA ASN A 78 8.01 -4.46 10.35
C ASN A 78 7.71 -3.21 9.50
N ALA A 79 7.46 -3.37 8.21
CA ALA A 79 7.16 -2.26 7.31
C ALA A 79 5.88 -1.51 7.71
N PRO A 80 4.70 -2.17 7.92
CA PRO A 80 3.53 -1.46 8.43
C PRO A 80 3.72 -0.95 9.86
N GLY A 81 4.52 -1.61 10.71
CA GLY A 81 4.91 -1.12 12.02
C GLY A 81 5.63 0.22 11.94
N SER A 82 6.59 0.34 11.00
CA SER A 82 7.28 1.60 10.72
C SER A 82 6.31 2.70 10.26
N VAL A 83 5.47 2.41 9.25
CA VAL A 83 4.45 3.36 8.76
C VAL A 83 3.53 3.81 9.90
N PHE A 84 3.08 2.87 10.73
CA PHE A 84 2.16 3.18 11.83
C PHE A 84 2.80 4.07 12.89
N ALA A 85 4.05 3.80 13.28
CA ALA A 85 4.80 4.64 14.20
C ALA A 85 4.98 6.07 13.62
N LEU A 86 5.35 6.19 12.35
CA LEU A 86 5.50 7.48 11.69
C LEU A 86 4.17 8.26 11.61
N LYS A 87 3.05 7.58 11.37
CA LYS A 87 1.71 8.22 11.43
C LYS A 87 1.30 8.59 12.86
N LEU A 88 1.71 7.84 13.88
CA LEU A 88 1.55 8.27 15.29
C LEU A 88 2.39 9.51 15.60
N PHE A 89 3.63 9.56 15.11
CA PHE A 89 4.45 10.78 15.22
C PHE A 89 3.77 11.97 14.52
N GLU A 90 3.24 11.79 13.33
CA GLU A 90 2.49 12.84 12.62
C GLU A 90 1.33 13.38 13.47
N ALA A 91 0.59 12.49 14.14
CA ALA A 91 -0.58 12.84 14.92
C ALA A 91 -0.27 13.44 16.30
N THR A 92 0.78 12.96 16.96
CA THR A 92 1.11 13.31 18.37
C THR A 92 2.25 14.29 18.50
N LYS A 93 3.15 14.34 17.52
CA LYS A 93 4.44 15.03 17.55
C LYS A 93 5.41 14.47 18.61
N ASP A 94 5.12 13.30 19.16
CA ASP A 94 6.01 12.60 20.08
C ASP A 94 7.15 11.92 19.29
N SER A 95 8.37 12.43 19.49
CA SER A 95 9.58 11.96 18.81
C SER A 95 9.93 10.49 19.09
N ALA A 96 9.41 9.91 20.16
CA ALA A 96 9.62 8.49 20.47
C ALA A 96 9.03 7.61 19.34
N TYR A 97 7.87 7.95 18.78
CA TYR A 97 7.29 7.23 17.64
C TYR A 97 8.13 7.39 16.36
N PHE A 98 8.69 8.59 16.12
CA PHE A 98 9.59 8.79 14.98
C PHE A 98 10.81 7.87 15.05
N VAL A 99 11.50 7.86 16.20
CA VAL A 99 12.69 7.02 16.42
C VAL A 99 12.37 5.53 16.22
N LYS A 100 11.23 5.07 16.75
CA LYS A 100 10.77 3.68 16.59
C LYS A 100 10.45 3.35 15.13
N GLY A 101 9.74 4.23 14.43
CA GLY A 101 9.42 4.06 13.00
C GLY A 101 10.68 4.00 12.14
N GLN A 102 11.64 4.91 12.38
CA GLN A 102 12.93 4.92 11.68
C GLN A 102 13.72 3.63 11.93
N ARG A 103 13.80 3.16 13.18
CA ARG A 103 14.52 1.91 13.52
C ARG A 103 13.91 0.69 12.83
N LEU A 104 12.58 0.59 12.77
CA LEU A 104 11.89 -0.51 12.06
C LEU A 104 12.16 -0.45 10.55
N TYR A 105 12.16 0.74 9.96
CA TYR A 105 12.54 0.93 8.57
C TYR A 105 13.98 0.46 8.30
N GLU A 106 14.94 0.97 9.06
CA GLU A 106 16.37 0.66 8.89
C GLU A 106 16.65 -0.83 9.14
N TRP A 107 16.02 -1.43 10.15
CA TRP A 107 16.14 -2.86 10.42
C TRP A 107 15.60 -3.69 9.22
N THR A 108 14.44 -3.33 8.69
CA THR A 108 13.83 -4.04 7.56
C THR A 108 14.68 -3.89 6.30
N GLN A 109 15.19 -2.71 6.03
CA GLN A 109 16.08 -2.44 4.91
C GLN A 109 17.35 -3.28 5.00
N THR A 110 18.00 -3.30 6.16
CA THR A 110 19.26 -4.01 6.36
C THR A 110 19.12 -5.52 6.22
N ASN A 111 18.01 -6.10 6.71
CA ASN A 111 17.86 -7.55 6.81
C ASN A 111 17.10 -8.17 5.63
N LEU A 112 16.23 -7.38 4.96
CA LEU A 112 15.24 -7.95 4.04
C LEU A 112 15.18 -7.26 2.66
N GLN A 113 15.99 -6.23 2.38
CA GLN A 113 16.03 -5.64 1.04
C GLN A 113 16.90 -6.45 0.09
N ASP A 114 16.39 -6.71 -1.11
CA ASP A 114 17.18 -7.21 -2.23
C ASP A 114 17.89 -6.03 -2.91
N SER A 115 19.22 -6.00 -2.83
CA SER A 115 20.04 -4.94 -3.43
C SER A 115 20.01 -4.92 -4.97
N THR A 116 19.50 -5.97 -5.62
CA THR A 116 19.48 -6.08 -7.08
C THR A 116 18.31 -5.34 -7.73
N ASP A 117 17.17 -5.24 -7.02
CA ASP A 117 15.95 -4.60 -7.52
C ASP A 117 15.24 -3.71 -6.50
N TYR A 118 15.83 -3.55 -5.31
CA TYR A 118 15.31 -2.74 -4.18
C TYR A 118 13.99 -3.22 -3.59
N LEU A 119 13.50 -4.40 -3.97
CA LEU A 119 12.31 -5.01 -3.40
C LEU A 119 12.63 -5.73 -2.08
N TYR A 120 11.58 -6.07 -1.34
CA TYR A 120 11.73 -6.67 -0.03
C TYR A 120 11.33 -8.15 -0.03
N PHE A 121 12.18 -8.98 0.53
CA PHE A 121 11.95 -10.38 0.83
C PHE A 121 10.88 -10.54 1.91
N ASP A 122 10.28 -11.71 2.00
CA ASP A 122 9.17 -11.93 2.92
C ASP A 122 9.61 -11.92 4.39
N ASN A 123 10.59 -12.73 4.75
CA ASN A 123 11.00 -12.87 6.14
C ASN A 123 12.45 -13.35 6.31
N ILE A 124 12.94 -13.19 7.53
CA ILE A 124 14.16 -13.83 8.03
C ILE A 124 13.82 -14.63 9.30
N ASN A 125 14.23 -15.89 9.36
CA ASN A 125 14.07 -16.68 10.57
C ASN A 125 15.24 -16.46 11.55
N LEU A 126 15.10 -16.95 12.79
CA LEU A 126 16.07 -16.68 13.85
C LEU A 126 17.47 -17.28 13.61
N ASN A 127 17.63 -18.22 12.69
CA ASN A 127 18.94 -18.73 12.28
C ASN A 127 19.57 -17.96 11.10
N GLY A 128 18.95 -16.86 10.68
CA GLY A 128 19.45 -16.00 9.61
C GLY A 128 19.08 -16.42 8.20
N LYS A 129 18.27 -17.46 8.02
CA LYS A 129 17.78 -17.86 6.70
C LYS A 129 16.67 -16.95 6.22
N VAL A 130 16.84 -16.36 5.03
CA VAL A 130 15.89 -15.45 4.41
C VAL A 130 14.96 -16.20 3.45
N ASP A 131 13.64 -16.00 3.57
CA ASP A 131 12.67 -16.36 2.55
C ASP A 131 12.61 -15.22 1.51
N LYS A 132 13.03 -15.54 0.29
CA LYS A 132 13.18 -14.56 -0.79
C LYS A 132 11.93 -14.32 -1.61
N ALA A 133 10.76 -14.78 -1.16
CA ALA A 133 9.49 -14.42 -1.78
C ALA A 133 9.28 -12.90 -1.74
N LYS A 134 8.73 -12.32 -2.81
CA LYS A 134 8.48 -10.88 -2.94
C LYS A 134 7.00 -10.63 -3.13
N PHE A 135 6.43 -9.85 -2.22
CA PHE A 135 5.02 -9.48 -2.25
C PHE A 135 4.86 -7.96 -2.39
N ALA A 136 3.86 -7.54 -3.15
CA ALA A 136 3.63 -6.13 -3.46
C ALA A 136 3.43 -5.27 -2.19
N TYR A 137 2.71 -5.78 -1.19
CA TYR A 137 2.46 -5.06 0.06
C TYR A 137 3.74 -4.80 0.86
N ASN A 138 4.71 -5.72 0.85
CA ASN A 138 5.97 -5.57 1.57
C ASN A 138 6.76 -4.36 1.06
N SER A 139 7.03 -4.33 -0.23
CA SER A 139 7.76 -3.22 -0.87
C SER A 139 6.94 -1.93 -0.87
N GLY A 140 5.62 -2.01 -1.05
CA GLY A 140 4.73 -0.86 -0.98
C GLY A 140 4.73 -0.16 0.38
N GLN A 141 4.75 -0.91 1.49
CA GLN A 141 4.83 -0.36 2.84
C GLN A 141 6.22 0.24 3.13
N MET A 142 7.29 -0.37 2.63
CA MET A 142 8.64 0.19 2.77
C MET A 142 8.79 1.48 1.96
N MET A 143 8.25 1.55 0.75
CA MET A 143 8.15 2.79 -0.05
C MET A 143 7.39 3.88 0.71
N GLN A 144 6.26 3.52 1.34
CA GLN A 144 5.46 4.46 2.14
C GLN A 144 6.26 4.96 3.35
N SER A 145 6.96 4.07 4.04
CA SER A 145 7.79 4.44 5.19
C SER A 145 8.94 5.38 4.80
N ALA A 146 9.65 5.07 3.70
CA ALA A 146 10.73 5.92 3.18
C ALA A 146 10.20 7.32 2.80
N SER A 147 9.05 7.39 2.12
CA SER A 147 8.41 8.66 1.75
C SER A 147 8.04 9.50 2.97
N LEU A 148 7.51 8.88 4.03
CA LEU A 148 7.20 9.56 5.30
C LEU A 148 8.47 10.05 6.01
N LEU A 149 9.53 9.23 6.03
CA LEU A 149 10.81 9.64 6.60
C LEU A 149 11.40 10.84 5.86
N TYR A 150 11.32 10.87 4.53
CA TYR A 150 11.69 12.03 3.74
C TYR A 150 10.87 13.26 4.12
N GLN A 151 9.54 13.14 4.17
CA GLN A 151 8.65 14.26 4.54
C GLN A 151 8.98 14.86 5.91
N PHE A 152 9.38 14.03 6.88
CA PHE A 152 9.68 14.51 8.23
C PHE A 152 11.11 15.02 8.41
N THR A 153 12.07 14.54 7.60
CA THR A 153 13.50 14.85 7.81
C THR A 153 14.12 15.71 6.72
N GLY A 154 13.54 15.73 5.51
CA GLY A 154 14.15 16.34 4.32
C GLY A 154 15.42 15.62 3.83
N GLN A 155 15.75 14.44 4.35
CA GLN A 155 16.95 13.72 3.95
C GLN A 155 16.77 13.00 2.62
N GLU A 156 17.50 13.42 1.59
CA GLU A 156 17.42 12.90 0.21
C GLU A 156 17.61 11.38 0.10
N LYS A 157 18.33 10.75 1.01
CA LYS A 157 18.50 9.29 1.02
C LYS A 157 17.14 8.56 1.04
N TYR A 158 16.18 9.06 1.83
CA TYR A 158 14.87 8.42 1.92
C TYR A 158 14.01 8.62 0.68
N LEU A 159 14.13 9.78 0.01
CA LEU A 159 13.48 10.00 -1.28
C LEU A 159 14.05 9.07 -2.35
N THR A 160 15.39 8.97 -2.41
CA THR A 160 16.09 8.06 -3.33
C THR A 160 15.70 6.60 -3.08
N ASP A 161 15.63 6.18 -1.83
CA ASP A 161 15.17 4.83 -1.46
C ASP A 161 13.75 4.58 -1.95
N ALA A 162 12.81 5.50 -1.68
CA ALA A 162 11.42 5.37 -2.11
C ALA A 162 11.29 5.28 -3.63
N GLN A 163 12.05 6.09 -4.38
CA GLN A 163 12.08 6.08 -5.84
C GLN A 163 12.66 4.78 -6.41
N ASN A 164 13.72 4.25 -5.81
CA ASN A 164 14.30 2.96 -6.20
C ASN A 164 13.32 1.81 -5.96
N ILE A 165 12.64 1.79 -4.80
CA ILE A 165 11.60 0.80 -4.51
C ILE A 165 10.44 0.95 -5.51
N ALA A 166 10.00 2.16 -5.82
CA ALA A 166 8.94 2.42 -6.78
C ALA A 166 9.27 1.87 -8.17
N LYS A 167 10.50 2.14 -8.64
CA LYS A 167 11.01 1.60 -9.92
C LYS A 167 11.04 0.07 -9.90
N GLY A 168 11.54 -0.53 -8.81
CA GLY A 168 11.54 -1.98 -8.62
C GLY A 168 10.13 -2.56 -8.65
N CYS A 169 9.20 -1.99 -7.89
CA CYS A 169 7.79 -2.39 -7.88
C CYS A 169 7.15 -2.30 -9.26
N HIS A 170 7.37 -1.23 -9.99
CA HIS A 170 6.81 -1.03 -11.31
C HIS A 170 7.35 -2.05 -12.33
N ASN A 171 8.64 -2.41 -12.25
CA ASN A 171 9.23 -3.41 -13.10
C ASN A 171 8.77 -4.84 -12.76
N TYR A 172 8.58 -5.13 -11.47
CA TYR A 172 8.30 -6.48 -10.99
C TYR A 172 6.80 -6.84 -11.02
N PHE A 173 5.93 -5.92 -10.57
CA PHE A 173 4.49 -6.17 -10.40
C PHE A 173 3.63 -5.68 -11.58
N PHE A 174 4.23 -5.01 -12.56
CA PHE A 174 3.57 -4.68 -13.82
C PHE A 174 4.21 -5.45 -14.97
N GLN A 175 3.52 -5.53 -16.08
CA GLN A 175 3.97 -6.12 -17.34
C GLN A 175 3.63 -5.21 -18.51
N ASP A 176 4.40 -5.30 -19.58
CA ASP A 176 4.01 -4.69 -20.85
C ASP A 176 2.79 -5.43 -21.38
N TYR A 177 1.80 -4.68 -21.77
CA TYR A 177 0.54 -5.22 -22.27
C TYR A 177 0.04 -4.40 -23.44
N THR A 178 -0.31 -5.08 -24.53
CA THR A 178 -0.93 -4.48 -25.71
C THR A 178 -2.32 -5.11 -25.89
N PRO A 179 -3.39 -4.32 -25.73
CA PRO A 179 -4.75 -4.75 -26.07
C PRO A 179 -4.86 -5.06 -27.56
N GLU A 180 -5.80 -5.90 -27.96
CA GLU A 180 -6.03 -6.26 -29.35
C GLU A 180 -6.28 -5.04 -30.27
N ASN A 181 -7.00 -4.04 -29.75
CA ASN A 181 -7.34 -2.80 -30.45
C ASN A 181 -6.95 -1.56 -29.64
N GLY A 182 -5.71 -1.49 -29.15
CA GLY A 182 -5.31 -0.37 -28.30
C GLY A 182 -3.80 -0.16 -28.20
N GLU A 183 -3.42 0.95 -27.60
CA GLU A 183 -2.02 1.32 -27.40
C GLU A 183 -1.38 0.51 -26.26
N PRO A 184 -0.06 0.22 -26.35
CA PRO A 184 0.67 -0.47 -25.29
C PRO A 184 0.67 0.33 -23.98
N PHE A 185 0.59 -0.36 -22.86
CA PHE A 185 0.71 0.23 -21.52
C PHE A 185 1.22 -0.78 -20.48
N LYS A 186 1.57 -0.29 -19.29
CA LYS A 186 1.92 -1.13 -18.17
C LYS A 186 0.66 -1.60 -17.44
N LEU A 187 0.38 -2.91 -17.48
CA LEU A 187 -0.74 -3.55 -16.79
C LEU A 187 -0.26 -4.24 -15.53
N LEU A 188 -1.00 -4.11 -14.44
CA LEU A 188 -0.79 -4.88 -13.23
C LEU A 188 -0.86 -6.38 -13.52
N LYS A 189 0.14 -7.13 -13.03
CA LYS A 189 0.16 -8.59 -13.13
C LYS A 189 -0.94 -9.20 -12.27
N LYS A 190 -1.41 -10.38 -12.67
CA LYS A 190 -2.31 -11.19 -11.86
C LYS A 190 -1.70 -11.50 -10.49
N GLY A 191 -2.48 -11.35 -9.43
CA GLY A 191 -2.04 -11.62 -8.06
C GLY A 191 -3.09 -11.23 -7.02
N ASP A 192 -2.72 -11.27 -5.75
CA ASP A 192 -3.59 -10.85 -4.67
C ASP A 192 -3.83 -9.34 -4.72
N VAL A 193 -5.03 -8.95 -5.12
CA VAL A 193 -5.41 -7.56 -5.39
C VAL A 193 -5.26 -6.67 -4.15
N TRP A 194 -5.50 -7.20 -2.95
CA TRP A 194 -5.32 -6.41 -1.73
C TRP A 194 -3.83 -6.10 -1.44
N PHE A 195 -2.88 -6.97 -1.86
CA PHE A 195 -1.45 -6.66 -1.82
C PHE A 195 -1.12 -5.45 -2.70
N ILE A 196 -1.74 -5.41 -3.88
CA ILE A 196 -1.58 -4.33 -4.85
C ILE A 196 -2.19 -3.02 -4.32
N ALA A 197 -3.34 -3.09 -3.65
CA ALA A 197 -3.95 -1.91 -3.04
C ALA A 197 -3.07 -1.32 -1.92
N VAL A 198 -2.39 -2.16 -1.14
CA VAL A 198 -1.41 -1.70 -0.14
C VAL A 198 -0.19 -1.08 -0.83
N MET A 199 0.31 -1.67 -1.92
CA MET A 199 1.41 -1.10 -2.71
C MET A 199 1.04 0.28 -3.27
N LEU A 200 -0.18 0.47 -3.75
CA LEU A 200 -0.66 1.78 -4.22
C LEU A 200 -0.56 2.87 -3.13
N ARG A 201 -0.76 2.53 -1.85
CA ARG A 201 -0.60 3.50 -0.75
C ARG A 201 0.82 4.07 -0.72
N GLY A 202 1.83 3.23 -0.96
CA GLY A 202 3.23 3.65 -1.06
C GLY A 202 3.47 4.60 -2.23
N PHE A 203 2.94 4.27 -3.42
CA PHE A 203 3.05 5.15 -4.59
C PHE A 203 2.35 6.50 -4.38
N ILE A 204 1.24 6.52 -3.68
CA ILE A 204 0.54 7.78 -3.35
C ILE A 204 1.36 8.63 -2.38
N GLU A 205 1.98 8.01 -1.37
CA GLU A 205 2.84 8.74 -0.42
C GLU A 205 4.07 9.31 -1.13
N LEU A 206 4.71 8.53 -2.02
CA LEU A 206 5.83 8.99 -2.84
C LEU A 206 5.42 10.15 -3.75
N TYR A 207 4.27 10.05 -4.42
CA TYR A 207 3.74 11.13 -5.26
C TYR A 207 3.57 12.45 -4.49
N GLN A 208 3.25 12.41 -3.19
CA GLN A 208 3.19 13.63 -2.38
C GLN A 208 4.56 14.31 -2.26
N ALA A 209 5.65 13.53 -2.32
CA ALA A 209 7.01 14.02 -2.22
C ALA A 209 7.58 14.49 -3.57
N ASP A 210 7.49 13.67 -4.63
CA ASP A 210 8.19 13.92 -5.90
C ASP A 210 7.31 14.39 -7.06
N LYS A 211 5.98 14.32 -6.91
CA LYS A 211 5.00 14.69 -7.93
C LYS A 211 5.12 13.93 -9.25
N ASN A 212 5.79 12.79 -9.26
CA ASN A 212 5.93 11.96 -10.45
C ASN A 212 4.65 11.13 -10.67
N GLU A 213 3.90 11.45 -11.73
CA GLU A 213 2.61 10.81 -12.05
C GLU A 213 2.75 9.45 -12.76
N THR A 214 3.94 9.11 -13.27
CA THR A 214 4.17 7.93 -14.13
C THR A 214 3.60 6.64 -13.56
N TYR A 215 3.81 6.41 -12.27
CA TYR A 215 3.35 5.18 -11.62
C TYR A 215 1.84 5.17 -11.36
N LEU A 216 1.28 6.31 -10.96
CA LEU A 216 -0.16 6.46 -10.75
C LEU A 216 -0.94 6.37 -12.07
N ASP A 217 -0.37 6.84 -13.17
CA ASP A 217 -0.93 6.64 -14.51
C ASP A 217 -0.97 5.17 -14.90
N SER A 218 0.08 4.40 -14.58
CA SER A 218 0.09 2.95 -14.82
C SER A 218 -0.99 2.23 -14.01
N PHE A 219 -1.22 2.62 -12.75
CA PHE A 219 -2.34 2.14 -11.95
C PHE A 219 -3.69 2.53 -12.56
N SER A 220 -3.86 3.81 -12.95
CA SER A 220 -5.10 4.30 -13.55
C SER A 220 -5.45 3.53 -14.81
N LYS A 221 -4.48 3.36 -15.73
CA LYS A 221 -4.67 2.58 -16.97
C LYS A 221 -5.02 1.13 -16.69
N SER A 222 -4.35 0.50 -15.71
CA SER A 222 -4.65 -0.88 -15.31
C SER A 222 -6.07 -1.03 -14.76
N LEU A 223 -6.51 -0.09 -13.92
CA LEU A 223 -7.85 -0.12 -13.34
C LEU A 223 -8.94 0.21 -14.37
N ASP A 224 -8.70 1.19 -15.25
CA ASP A 224 -9.62 1.53 -16.34
C ASP A 224 -9.80 0.34 -17.28
N TYR A 225 -8.71 -0.35 -17.63
CA TYR A 225 -8.77 -1.56 -18.43
C TYR A 225 -9.53 -2.69 -17.73
N ALA A 226 -9.21 -2.95 -16.46
CA ALA A 226 -9.89 -3.97 -15.66
C ALA A 226 -11.39 -3.70 -15.50
N TRP A 227 -11.81 -2.43 -15.49
CA TRP A 227 -13.21 -2.05 -15.44
C TRP A 227 -14.01 -2.60 -16.63
N GLY A 228 -13.44 -2.56 -17.82
CA GLY A 228 -14.08 -3.05 -19.04
C GLY A 228 -13.93 -4.55 -19.29
N HIS A 229 -12.85 -5.17 -18.77
CA HIS A 229 -12.41 -6.49 -19.21
C HIS A 229 -12.30 -7.54 -18.10
N ALA A 230 -12.14 -7.14 -16.84
CA ALA A 230 -11.85 -8.06 -15.72
C ALA A 230 -13.03 -8.22 -14.75
N ARG A 231 -14.26 -7.90 -15.15
CA ARG A 231 -15.47 -8.09 -14.35
C ARG A 231 -16.37 -9.19 -14.94
N ASP A 232 -17.06 -9.90 -14.05
CA ASP A 232 -18.12 -10.84 -14.45
C ASP A 232 -19.45 -10.11 -14.70
N GLU A 233 -20.48 -10.87 -15.08
CA GLU A 233 -21.85 -10.36 -15.36
C GLU A 233 -22.48 -9.66 -14.15
N LYS A 234 -22.05 -10.00 -12.93
CA LYS A 234 -22.47 -9.36 -11.67
C LYS A 234 -21.65 -8.12 -11.33
N GLY A 235 -20.68 -7.78 -12.17
CA GLY A 235 -19.78 -6.65 -11.98
C GLY A 235 -18.66 -6.88 -10.97
N LEU A 236 -18.41 -8.12 -10.55
CA LEU A 236 -17.34 -8.48 -9.62
C LEU A 236 -16.01 -8.69 -10.35
N PHE A 237 -14.95 -8.16 -9.80
CA PHE A 237 -13.62 -8.21 -10.40
C PHE A 237 -12.92 -9.57 -10.24
N ASN A 238 -12.15 -9.94 -11.25
CA ASN A 238 -11.14 -11.00 -11.21
C ASN A 238 -9.83 -10.47 -10.59
N THR A 239 -8.95 -11.41 -10.20
CA THR A 239 -7.57 -11.11 -9.81
C THR A 239 -6.65 -10.86 -11.01
N ASP A 240 -7.06 -11.27 -12.20
CA ASP A 240 -6.39 -10.99 -13.47
C ASP A 240 -6.94 -9.71 -14.09
N PHE A 241 -6.16 -8.64 -14.02
CA PHE A 241 -6.53 -7.32 -14.55
C PHE A 241 -6.74 -7.31 -16.07
N SER A 242 -6.16 -8.29 -16.80
CA SER A 242 -6.40 -8.44 -18.25
C SER A 242 -7.77 -9.03 -18.58
N GLY A 243 -8.42 -9.68 -17.62
CA GLY A 243 -9.67 -10.41 -17.83
C GLY A 243 -9.55 -11.73 -18.61
N LYS A 244 -8.32 -12.11 -19.03
CA LYS A 244 -8.09 -13.35 -19.79
C LYS A 244 -8.37 -14.62 -18.99
N THR A 245 -8.21 -14.56 -17.67
CA THR A 245 -8.51 -15.66 -16.77
C THR A 245 -9.61 -15.29 -15.80
N GLN A 246 -10.49 -16.26 -15.51
CA GLN A 246 -11.60 -16.09 -14.58
C GLN A 246 -11.29 -16.79 -13.27
N ASP A 247 -11.57 -16.12 -12.15
CA ASP A 247 -11.44 -16.74 -10.84
C ASP A 247 -12.68 -17.61 -10.55
N ASN A 248 -12.47 -18.78 -9.98
CA ASN A 248 -13.55 -19.67 -9.56
C ASN A 248 -14.35 -19.13 -8.37
N ARG A 249 -13.75 -18.21 -7.60
CA ARG A 249 -14.36 -17.58 -6.42
C ARG A 249 -14.14 -16.07 -6.46
N ARG A 250 -15.13 -15.33 -6.00
CA ARG A 250 -15.07 -13.88 -5.85
C ARG A 250 -14.91 -13.53 -4.38
N TRP A 251 -13.67 -13.20 -3.99
CA TRP A 251 -13.38 -12.79 -2.62
C TRP A 251 -13.85 -11.37 -2.36
N LEU A 252 -14.52 -11.15 -1.23
CA LEU A 252 -14.88 -9.81 -0.77
C LEU A 252 -13.65 -8.91 -0.62
N LEU A 253 -12.53 -9.47 -0.16
CA LEU A 253 -11.27 -8.75 0.00
C LEU A 253 -10.74 -8.20 -1.34
N THR A 254 -10.83 -8.98 -2.43
CA THR A 254 -10.51 -8.51 -3.80
C THR A 254 -11.40 -7.32 -4.19
N GLN A 255 -12.71 -7.43 -3.96
CA GLN A 255 -13.66 -6.37 -4.31
C GLN A 255 -13.42 -5.10 -3.50
N ALA A 256 -13.18 -5.23 -2.19
CA ALA A 256 -12.87 -4.12 -1.31
C ALA A 256 -11.56 -3.41 -1.72
N ALA A 257 -10.53 -4.18 -2.08
CA ALA A 257 -9.26 -3.65 -2.57
C ALA A 257 -9.43 -2.88 -3.89
N MET A 258 -10.24 -3.36 -4.82
CA MET A 258 -10.56 -2.61 -6.05
C MET A 258 -11.26 -1.29 -5.73
N VAL A 259 -12.26 -1.31 -4.84
CA VAL A 259 -12.95 -0.08 -4.40
C VAL A 259 -11.97 0.90 -3.76
N GLU A 260 -11.06 0.42 -2.90
CA GLU A 260 -10.03 1.26 -2.28
C GLU A 260 -9.14 1.93 -3.35
N MET A 261 -8.64 1.16 -4.33
CA MET A 261 -7.76 1.70 -5.36
C MET A 261 -8.45 2.77 -6.21
N TYR A 262 -9.66 2.51 -6.68
CA TYR A 262 -10.44 3.52 -7.42
C TYR A 262 -10.68 4.78 -6.59
N ALA A 263 -11.09 4.63 -5.32
CA ALA A 263 -11.36 5.75 -4.43
C ALA A 263 -10.12 6.60 -4.18
N ARG A 264 -8.96 5.96 -3.97
CA ARG A 264 -7.69 6.66 -3.74
C ARG A 264 -7.22 7.43 -4.96
N LEU A 265 -7.25 6.82 -6.15
CA LEU A 265 -6.85 7.52 -7.38
C LEU A 265 -7.81 8.68 -7.71
N ALA A 266 -9.12 8.50 -7.49
CA ALA A 266 -10.08 9.58 -7.66
C ALA A 266 -9.88 10.77 -6.70
N ALA A 267 -9.30 10.52 -5.53
CA ALA A 267 -9.03 11.57 -4.54
C ALA A 267 -7.78 12.40 -4.84
N ILE A 268 -6.87 11.90 -5.69
CA ILE A 268 -5.64 12.60 -6.10
C ILE A 268 -5.90 13.50 -7.31
N LYS A 269 -6.73 13.05 -8.23
CA LYS A 269 -7.17 13.82 -9.42
C LYS A 269 -8.16 14.91 -9.03
#